data_90abf9ed66d7c285c49b6579a321befb
#
_entry.id   90abf9ed66d7c285c49b6579a321befb
#
_cell.length_a   1.000
_cell.length_b   1.000
_cell.length_c   1.000
_cell.angle_alpha   90.00
_cell.angle_beta   90.00
_cell.angle_gamma   90.00
#
_symmetry.space_group_name_H-M   'P 1'
#
loop_
_entity.id
_entity.type
_entity.pdbx_description
1 polymer ?
#
loop_
_entity_poly.entity_id
_entity_poly.type
_entity_poly.pdbx_seq_one_letter_code
_entity_poly.pdbx_strand_id
1 'polypeptide(L)'
;MIAKSLDIYALAKLALEESARPYAVVAAELGMSASEFHAAVQRLGQAGLVDPKARRIRQGAVREFLIHGVRYVFPAVMGGLTRGIPTSYAAPPLAEFISFGKENIPVWPDASGEKLGYGVEPLHPSAPKAVRRDSRLYDVLALIDALREGRTRERQIAEDELLKRIHRT
;
A
#
# COMPACT_ATOMS: atom_id res chain seq x y z
N MET A 1 -0.60 3.51 19.06
CA MET A 1 0.66 3.70 18.32
C MET A 1 0.67 2.80 17.08
N ILE A 2 1.01 3.32 15.94
CA ILE A 2 1.25 2.51 14.74
C ILE A 2 2.53 1.71 14.99
N ALA A 3 2.42 0.40 15.04
CA ALA A 3 3.54 -0.47 15.37
C ALA A 3 3.86 -1.50 14.30
N LYS A 4 2.97 -1.67 13.32
CA LYS A 4 3.04 -2.76 12.35
C LYS A 4 2.76 -2.28 10.93
N SER A 5 3.48 -2.83 9.96
CA SER A 5 3.25 -2.57 8.54
C SER A 5 1.83 -2.96 8.08
N LEU A 6 1.21 -3.93 8.73
CA LEU A 6 -0.19 -4.28 8.47
C LEU A 6 -1.16 -3.12 8.75
N ASP A 7 -0.80 -2.18 9.61
CA ASP A 7 -1.64 -1.00 9.86
C ASP A 7 -1.71 -0.11 8.62
N ILE A 8 -0.59 0.01 7.90
CA ILE A 8 -0.55 0.77 6.65
C ILE A 8 -1.28 0.04 5.52
N TYR A 9 -1.20 -1.29 5.52
CA TYR A 9 -1.98 -2.12 4.61
C TYR A 9 -3.49 -1.92 4.82
N ALA A 10 -3.94 -1.94 6.06
CA ALA A 10 -5.33 -1.63 6.41
C ALA A 10 -5.71 -0.18 6.05
N LEU A 11 -4.81 0.79 6.28
CA LEU A 11 -5.02 2.19 5.92
C LEU A 11 -5.22 2.37 4.41
N ALA A 12 -4.42 1.69 3.59
CA ALA A 12 -4.56 1.73 2.13
C ALA A 12 -5.96 1.28 1.69
N LYS A 13 -6.49 0.24 2.29
CA LYS A 13 -7.85 -0.24 2.00
C LYS A 13 -8.91 0.75 2.46
N LEU A 14 -8.79 1.28 3.68
CA LEU A 14 -9.72 2.28 4.20
C LEU A 14 -9.75 3.56 3.35
N ALA A 15 -8.61 3.96 2.80
CA ALA A 15 -8.51 5.12 1.93
C ALA A 15 -9.31 4.98 0.61
N LEU A 16 -9.66 3.75 0.24
CA LEU A 16 -10.44 3.43 -0.95
C LEU A 16 -11.92 3.19 -0.66
N GLU A 17 -12.31 3.07 0.62
CA GLU A 17 -13.69 2.83 1.01
C GLU A 17 -14.53 4.10 0.90
N GLU A 18 -15.64 4.00 0.19
CA GLU A 18 -16.59 5.11 0.02
C GLU A 18 -17.63 5.16 1.14
N SER A 19 -17.86 4.03 1.79
CA SER A 19 -18.81 3.90 2.90
C SER A 19 -18.28 2.92 3.96
N ALA A 20 -18.81 3.03 5.17
CA ALA A 20 -18.46 2.09 6.24
C ALA A 20 -19.09 0.72 5.96
N ARG A 21 -18.25 -0.27 5.70
CA ARG A 21 -18.64 -1.67 5.55
C ARG A 21 -18.26 -2.47 6.80
N PRO A 22 -18.92 -3.62 7.08
CA PRO A 22 -18.52 -4.47 8.20
C PRO A 22 -17.05 -4.83 8.18
N TYR A 23 -16.38 -4.81 9.32
CA TYR A 23 -14.96 -5.15 9.42
C TYR A 23 -14.64 -6.55 8.91
N ALA A 24 -15.55 -7.51 9.13
CA ALA A 24 -15.36 -8.87 8.64
C ALA A 24 -15.25 -8.93 7.11
N VAL A 25 -16.03 -8.13 6.41
CA VAL A 25 -16.03 -8.07 4.94
C VAL A 25 -14.73 -7.46 4.43
N VAL A 26 -14.35 -6.31 4.95
CA VAL A 26 -13.12 -5.61 4.53
C VAL A 26 -11.88 -6.42 4.87
N ALA A 27 -11.85 -7.01 6.06
CA ALA A 27 -10.75 -7.88 6.49
C ALA A 27 -10.59 -9.10 5.57
N ALA A 28 -11.70 -9.75 5.21
CA ALA A 28 -11.67 -10.90 4.30
C ALA A 28 -11.07 -10.54 2.93
N GLU A 29 -11.41 -9.38 2.40
CA GLU A 29 -10.83 -8.87 1.14
C GLU A 29 -9.32 -8.64 1.25
N LEU A 30 -8.81 -8.31 2.44
CA LEU A 30 -7.39 -8.14 2.74
C LEU A 30 -6.67 -9.45 3.12
N GLY A 31 -7.40 -10.54 3.28
CA GLY A 31 -6.85 -11.82 3.73
C GLY A 31 -6.42 -11.83 5.19
N MET A 32 -7.08 -11.04 6.04
CA MET A 32 -6.81 -10.98 7.47
C MET A 32 -8.09 -11.20 8.28
N SER A 33 -7.95 -11.50 9.57
CA SER A 33 -9.10 -11.67 10.45
C SER A 33 -9.77 -10.34 10.78
N ALA A 34 -11.05 -10.37 11.12
CA ALA A 34 -11.78 -9.19 11.56
C ALA A 34 -11.15 -8.56 12.81
N SER A 35 -10.63 -9.37 13.74
CA SER A 35 -9.97 -8.87 14.95
C SER A 35 -8.64 -8.18 14.66
N GLU A 36 -7.85 -8.70 13.72
CA GLU A 36 -6.61 -8.03 13.28
C GLU A 36 -6.91 -6.70 12.61
N PHE A 37 -7.90 -6.67 11.74
CA PHE A 37 -8.32 -5.44 11.08
C PHE A 37 -8.85 -4.41 12.08
N HIS A 38 -9.70 -4.84 13.02
CA HIS A 38 -10.20 -3.98 14.10
C HIS A 38 -9.03 -3.39 14.92
N ALA A 39 -8.08 -4.22 15.33
CA ALA A 39 -6.91 -3.75 16.08
C ALA A 39 -6.08 -2.74 15.28
N ALA A 40 -5.90 -2.96 13.99
CA ALA A 40 -5.23 -2.00 13.10
C ALA A 40 -5.97 -0.66 13.06
N VAL A 41 -7.29 -0.68 12.90
CA VAL A 41 -8.12 0.54 12.91
C VAL A 41 -8.00 1.30 14.22
N GLN A 42 -7.96 0.60 15.36
CA GLN A 42 -7.78 1.25 16.66
C GLN A 42 -6.40 1.93 16.77
N ARG A 43 -5.33 1.27 16.32
CA ARG A 43 -3.99 1.88 16.31
C ARG A 43 -3.92 3.09 15.37
N LEU A 44 -4.52 2.99 14.20
CA LEU A 44 -4.63 4.11 13.26
C LEU A 44 -5.43 5.28 13.84
N GLY A 45 -6.47 4.98 14.62
CA GLY A 45 -7.24 5.97 15.37
C GLY A 45 -6.41 6.68 16.44
N GLN A 46 -5.66 5.93 17.22
CA GLN A 46 -4.74 6.49 18.22
C GLN A 46 -3.66 7.38 17.60
N ALA A 47 -3.21 7.03 16.40
CA ALA A 47 -2.26 7.84 15.63
C ALA A 47 -2.88 9.09 14.98
N GLY A 48 -4.20 9.22 15.01
CA GLY A 48 -4.90 10.35 14.38
C GLY A 48 -5.08 10.24 12.86
N LEU A 49 -4.84 9.07 12.29
CA LEU A 49 -4.95 8.85 10.83
C LEU A 49 -6.36 8.45 10.40
N VAL A 50 -7.13 7.85 11.31
CA VAL A 50 -8.48 7.37 11.06
C VAL A 50 -9.40 7.86 12.15
N ASP A 51 -10.65 8.13 11.82
CA ASP A 51 -11.73 8.23 12.79
C ASP A 51 -12.35 6.82 12.96
N PRO A 52 -12.12 6.14 14.10
CA PRO A 52 -12.60 4.76 14.28
C PRO A 52 -14.12 4.66 14.34
N LYS A 53 -14.81 5.73 14.77
CA LYS A 53 -16.28 5.76 14.86
C LYS A 53 -16.92 5.93 13.50
N ALA A 54 -16.41 6.87 12.72
CA ALA A 54 -16.86 7.10 11.35
C ALA A 54 -16.30 6.06 10.36
N ARG A 55 -15.27 5.31 10.76
CA ARG A 55 -14.52 4.37 9.90
C ARG A 55 -13.97 5.01 8.64
N ARG A 56 -13.49 6.23 8.79
CA ARG A 56 -12.97 7.03 7.66
C ARG A 56 -11.58 7.55 7.96
N ILE A 57 -10.80 7.67 6.91
CA ILE A 57 -9.47 8.27 7.01
C ILE A 57 -9.59 9.78 7.27
N ARG A 58 -8.60 10.31 7.99
CA ARG A 58 -8.38 11.76 8.12
C ARG A 58 -7.44 12.18 7.00
N GLN A 59 -7.99 12.62 5.89
CA GLN A 59 -7.26 12.80 4.63
C GLN A 59 -5.98 13.62 4.78
N GLY A 60 -6.03 14.76 5.47
CA GLY A 60 -4.86 15.60 5.67
C GLY A 60 -3.74 14.91 6.44
N ALA A 61 -4.07 14.19 7.51
CA ALA A 61 -3.11 13.45 8.31
C ALA A 61 -2.53 12.25 7.55
N VAL A 62 -3.37 11.53 6.81
CA VAL A 62 -2.92 10.40 5.98
C VAL A 62 -1.99 10.88 4.87
N ARG A 63 -2.34 11.97 4.20
CA ARG A 63 -1.48 12.58 3.20
C ARG A 63 -0.11 12.95 3.78
N GLU A 64 -0.10 13.67 4.88
CA GLU A 64 1.13 14.09 5.55
C GLU A 64 2.01 12.89 5.91
N PHE A 65 1.40 11.86 6.50
CA PHE A 65 2.14 10.66 6.89
C PHE A 65 2.67 9.86 5.71
N LEU A 66 1.86 9.60 4.69
CA LEU A 66 2.30 8.81 3.53
C LEU A 66 3.37 9.52 2.71
N ILE A 67 3.29 10.85 2.58
CA ILE A 67 4.25 11.61 1.79
C ILE A 67 5.56 11.83 2.55
N HIS A 68 5.49 12.16 3.83
CA HIS A 68 6.65 12.61 4.60
C HIS A 68 7.16 11.61 5.63
N GLY A 69 6.35 10.63 6.06
CA GLY A 69 6.66 9.77 7.20
C GLY A 69 6.86 8.30 6.90
N VAL A 70 6.06 7.72 6.01
CA VAL A 70 6.00 6.26 5.83
C VAL A 70 7.36 5.63 5.53
N ARG A 71 8.18 6.27 4.72
CA ARG A 71 9.51 5.78 4.34
C ARG A 71 10.49 5.64 5.50
N TYR A 72 10.30 6.42 6.54
CA TYR A 72 11.17 6.41 7.72
C TYR A 72 10.68 5.45 8.80
N VAL A 73 9.37 5.26 8.89
CA VAL A 73 8.76 4.37 9.88
C VAL A 73 8.70 2.94 9.38
N PHE A 74 8.41 2.75 8.10
CA PHE A 74 8.33 1.45 7.43
C PHE A 74 9.19 1.44 6.17
N PRO A 75 10.52 1.52 6.30
CA PRO A 75 11.40 1.47 5.13
C PRO A 75 11.21 0.17 4.37
N ALA A 76 11.34 0.22 3.04
CA ALA A 76 11.23 -0.96 2.22
C ALA A 76 12.40 -1.92 2.48
N VAL A 77 12.07 -3.20 2.60
CA VAL A 77 13.07 -4.26 2.73
C VAL A 77 13.27 -4.91 1.37
N MET A 78 14.49 -4.81 0.85
CA MET A 78 14.86 -5.34 -0.46
C MET A 78 15.50 -6.70 -0.30
N GLY A 79 15.11 -7.65 -1.14
CA GLY A 79 15.67 -9.01 -1.21
C GLY A 79 16.36 -9.29 -2.53
N GLY A 80 16.74 -10.56 -2.74
CA GLY A 80 17.36 -11.04 -3.97
C GLY A 80 16.38 -11.18 -5.13
N LEU A 81 16.88 -11.74 -6.23
CA LEU A 81 16.06 -12.04 -7.41
C LEU A 81 15.00 -13.10 -7.09
N THR A 82 13.78 -12.83 -7.49
CA THR A 82 12.63 -13.69 -7.28
C THR A 82 11.56 -13.44 -8.31
N ARG A 83 10.68 -14.42 -8.46
CA ARG A 83 9.46 -14.26 -9.24
C ARG A 83 8.41 -13.56 -8.39
N GLY A 84 7.64 -12.66 -9.00
CA GLY A 84 6.61 -11.95 -8.25
C GLY A 84 5.71 -11.03 -9.08
N ILE A 85 4.99 -10.19 -8.36
CA ILE A 85 4.07 -9.18 -8.90
C ILE A 85 4.79 -7.82 -8.88
N PRO A 86 4.88 -7.09 -10.00
CA PRO A 86 5.50 -5.78 -10.04
C PRO A 86 4.92 -4.81 -9.01
N THR A 87 5.79 -4.06 -8.35
CA THR A 87 5.40 -2.99 -7.43
C THR A 87 6.20 -1.72 -7.72
N SER A 88 5.95 -0.66 -6.95
CA SER A 88 6.66 0.61 -7.08
C SER A 88 6.57 1.15 -8.52
N TYR A 89 7.69 1.61 -9.09
CA TYR A 89 7.69 2.19 -10.43
C TYR A 89 7.35 1.21 -11.54
N ALA A 90 7.44 -0.09 -11.31
CA ALA A 90 7.12 -1.12 -12.30
C ALA A 90 5.64 -1.54 -12.30
N ALA A 91 4.86 -1.08 -11.34
CA ALA A 91 3.42 -1.32 -11.29
C ALA A 91 2.64 -0.33 -12.18
N PRO A 92 1.40 -0.67 -12.59
CA PRO A 92 0.63 0.12 -13.54
C PRO A 92 0.57 1.63 -13.30
N PRO A 93 0.36 2.13 -12.06
CA PRO A 93 0.20 3.58 -11.85
C PRO A 93 1.42 4.42 -12.25
N LEU A 94 2.63 3.87 -12.13
CA LEU A 94 3.88 4.57 -12.43
C LEU A 94 4.54 4.11 -13.73
N ALA A 95 4.27 2.90 -14.17
CA ALA A 95 4.89 2.33 -15.36
C ALA A 95 4.62 3.14 -16.64
N GLU A 96 3.53 3.90 -16.66
CA GLU A 96 3.20 4.81 -17.77
C GLU A 96 4.09 6.05 -17.81
N PHE A 97 4.64 6.47 -16.67
CA PHE A 97 5.41 7.71 -16.53
C PHE A 97 6.91 7.48 -16.46
N ILE A 98 7.34 6.27 -16.14
CA ILE A 98 8.74 5.94 -15.89
C ILE A 98 9.19 4.84 -16.83
N SER A 99 10.14 5.18 -17.68
CA SER A 99 10.82 4.19 -18.50
C SER A 99 11.83 3.43 -17.65
N PHE A 100 11.67 2.13 -17.58
CA PHE A 100 12.67 1.23 -17.04
C PHE A 100 13.06 0.24 -18.14
N GLY A 101 14.37 0.00 -18.27
CA GLY A 101 14.90 -0.87 -19.31
C GLY A 101 14.68 -2.36 -19.00
N LYS A 102 15.57 -3.21 -19.49
CA LYS A 102 15.58 -4.65 -19.21
C LYS A 102 16.15 -5.00 -17.84
N GLU A 103 16.38 -3.99 -17.00
CA GLU A 103 16.86 -4.20 -15.64
C GLU A 103 15.81 -4.89 -14.78
N ASN A 104 16.26 -5.51 -13.69
CA ASN A 104 15.37 -6.16 -12.75
C ASN A 104 14.48 -5.13 -12.06
N ILE A 105 13.19 -5.37 -12.13
CA ILE A 105 12.16 -4.51 -11.55
C ILE A 105 11.83 -4.91 -10.11
N PRO A 106 11.27 -4.01 -9.28
CA PRO A 106 10.79 -4.38 -7.97
C PRO A 106 9.53 -5.23 -8.06
N VAL A 107 9.52 -6.36 -7.34
CA VAL A 107 8.39 -7.28 -7.30
C VAL A 107 8.07 -7.70 -5.87
N TRP A 108 6.80 -7.90 -5.55
CA TRP A 108 6.41 -8.66 -4.36
C TRP A 108 6.64 -10.14 -4.64
N PRO A 109 7.43 -10.85 -3.83
CA PRO A 109 7.64 -12.28 -4.03
C PRO A 109 6.31 -13.04 -4.06
N ASP A 110 6.09 -13.81 -5.13
CA ASP A 110 4.89 -14.62 -5.31
C ASP A 110 5.20 -15.74 -6.32
N ALA A 111 5.00 -16.98 -5.90
CA ALA A 111 5.27 -18.15 -6.74
C ALA A 111 4.44 -18.17 -8.04
N SER A 112 3.27 -17.55 -8.03
CA SER A 112 2.40 -17.43 -9.19
C SER A 112 2.65 -16.14 -9.98
N GLY A 113 3.63 -15.35 -9.62
CA GLY A 113 4.00 -14.11 -10.32
C GLY A 113 4.61 -14.41 -11.69
N GLU A 114 4.38 -13.52 -12.65
CA GLU A 114 4.85 -13.69 -14.03
C GLU A 114 6.17 -12.97 -14.33
N LYS A 115 6.61 -12.09 -13.42
CA LYS A 115 7.81 -11.28 -13.61
C LYS A 115 8.93 -11.71 -12.67
N LEU A 116 10.15 -11.66 -13.19
CA LEU A 116 11.36 -11.82 -12.40
C LEU A 116 11.91 -10.44 -12.06
N GLY A 117 12.25 -10.24 -10.80
CA GLY A 117 12.80 -8.99 -10.32
C GLY A 117 13.45 -9.13 -8.95
N TYR A 118 13.88 -8.03 -8.35
CA TYR A 118 14.35 -8.04 -6.98
C TYR A 118 13.15 -7.93 -6.02
N GLY A 119 13.16 -8.75 -4.97
CA GLY A 119 12.06 -8.84 -4.02
C GLY A 119 11.94 -7.58 -3.16
N VAL A 120 10.74 -7.05 -3.06
CA VAL A 120 10.35 -6.03 -2.09
C VAL A 120 9.36 -6.69 -1.13
N GLU A 121 9.66 -6.67 0.16
CA GLU A 121 8.74 -7.21 1.14
C GLU A 121 7.45 -6.39 1.17
N PRO A 122 6.28 -7.00 0.90
CA PRO A 122 5.01 -6.27 0.95
C PRO A 122 4.66 -5.84 2.38
N LEU A 123 3.83 -4.84 2.52
CA LEU A 123 3.35 -4.37 3.82
C LEU A 123 2.62 -5.46 4.62
N HIS A 124 2.07 -6.44 3.93
CA HIS A 124 1.45 -7.62 4.52
C HIS A 124 1.62 -8.83 3.60
N PRO A 125 1.85 -10.04 4.13
CA PRO A 125 2.02 -11.25 3.32
C PRO A 125 0.83 -11.57 2.40
N SER A 126 -0.37 -11.14 2.75
CA SER A 126 -1.58 -11.35 1.94
C SER A 126 -1.75 -10.36 0.79
N ALA A 127 -0.94 -9.30 0.72
CA ALA A 127 -1.10 -8.26 -0.30
C ALA A 127 -1.02 -8.81 -1.74
N PRO A 128 -0.06 -9.67 -2.12
CA PRO A 128 0.00 -10.22 -3.46
C PRO A 128 -1.27 -10.95 -3.89
N LYS A 129 -1.92 -11.64 -2.97
CA LYS A 129 -3.17 -12.34 -3.23
C LYS A 129 -4.37 -11.38 -3.31
N ALA A 130 -4.44 -10.44 -2.39
CA ALA A 130 -5.55 -9.48 -2.31
C ALA A 130 -5.63 -8.58 -3.56
N VAL A 131 -4.49 -8.11 -4.07
CA VAL A 131 -4.46 -7.20 -5.23
C VAL A 131 -4.91 -7.85 -6.53
N ARG A 132 -4.90 -9.18 -6.64
CA ARG A 132 -5.42 -9.88 -7.80
C ARG A 132 -6.91 -9.70 -8.01
N ARG A 133 -7.63 -9.38 -6.93
CA ARG A 133 -9.08 -9.16 -6.92
C ARG A 133 -9.45 -7.70 -6.72
N ASP A 134 -8.47 -6.83 -6.52
CA ASP A 134 -8.69 -5.42 -6.20
C ASP A 134 -7.59 -4.57 -6.84
N SER A 135 -7.83 -4.11 -8.06
CA SER A 135 -6.87 -3.29 -8.82
C SER A 135 -6.64 -1.91 -8.18
N ARG A 136 -7.64 -1.36 -7.50
CA ARG A 136 -7.50 -0.07 -6.79
C ARG A 136 -6.55 -0.21 -5.60
N LEU A 137 -6.67 -1.30 -4.85
CA LEU A 137 -5.75 -1.62 -3.77
C LEU A 137 -4.33 -1.84 -4.31
N TYR A 138 -4.21 -2.55 -5.43
CA TYR A 138 -2.92 -2.73 -6.10
C TYR A 138 -2.24 -1.39 -6.39
N ASP A 139 -2.96 -0.48 -7.02
CA ASP A 139 -2.44 0.84 -7.35
C ASP A 139 -1.94 1.59 -6.11
N VAL A 140 -2.75 1.65 -5.07
CA VAL A 140 -2.40 2.37 -3.84
C VAL A 140 -1.20 1.76 -3.13
N LEU A 141 -1.14 0.43 -3.01
CA LEU A 141 -0.02 -0.25 -2.36
C LEU A 141 1.29 -0.07 -3.14
N ALA A 142 1.24 -0.16 -4.46
CA ALA A 142 2.40 0.07 -5.31
C ALA A 142 2.92 1.51 -5.21
N LEU A 143 2.01 2.48 -5.14
CA LEU A 143 2.36 3.89 -4.94
C LEU A 143 2.98 4.14 -3.56
N ILE A 144 2.46 3.49 -2.52
CA ILE A 144 3.08 3.55 -1.19
C ILE A 144 4.49 2.95 -1.21
N ASP A 145 4.71 1.85 -1.92
CA ASP A 145 6.06 1.29 -2.08
C ASP A 145 6.99 2.25 -2.81
N ALA A 146 6.52 2.96 -3.81
CA ALA A 146 7.31 3.98 -4.49
C ALA A 146 7.68 5.14 -3.54
N LEU A 147 6.80 5.51 -2.62
CA LEU A 147 7.10 6.49 -1.57
C LEU A 147 8.12 5.96 -0.55
N ARG A 148 8.13 4.65 -0.31
CA ARG A 148 9.05 4.00 0.64
C ARG A 148 10.45 3.80 0.08
N GLU A 149 10.57 3.39 -1.19
CA GLU A 149 11.85 2.96 -1.78
C GLU A 149 12.29 3.77 -3.01
N GLY A 150 11.39 4.54 -3.60
CA GLY A 150 11.62 5.23 -4.87
C GLY A 150 12.63 6.39 -4.78
N ARG A 151 13.19 6.72 -5.93
CA ARG A 151 14.03 7.92 -6.11
C ARG A 151 13.14 9.18 -6.14
N THR A 152 13.74 10.35 -6.10
CA THR A 152 13.02 11.63 -6.02
C THR A 152 11.92 11.79 -7.07
N ARG A 153 12.23 11.49 -8.34
CA ARG A 153 11.25 11.61 -9.43
C ARG A 153 10.10 10.62 -9.27
N GLU A 154 10.41 9.39 -8.94
CA GLU A 154 9.40 8.33 -8.71
C GLU A 154 8.48 8.70 -7.57
N ARG A 155 9.02 9.22 -6.47
CA ARG A 155 8.25 9.68 -5.32
C ARG A 155 7.35 10.86 -5.65
N GLN A 156 7.81 11.82 -6.44
CA GLN A 156 6.97 12.96 -6.84
C GLN A 156 5.77 12.52 -7.66
N ILE A 157 5.98 11.65 -8.63
CA ILE A 157 4.89 11.10 -9.44
C ILE A 157 3.96 10.25 -8.57
N ALA A 158 4.52 9.42 -7.68
CA ALA A 158 3.75 8.60 -6.77
C ALA A 158 2.87 9.43 -5.83
N GLU A 159 3.37 10.56 -5.34
CA GLU A 159 2.60 11.50 -4.53
C GLU A 159 1.38 12.00 -5.29
N ASP A 160 1.57 12.52 -6.49
CA ASP A 160 0.48 13.05 -7.31
C ASP A 160 -0.56 11.97 -7.64
N GLU A 161 -0.11 10.80 -8.06
CA GLU A 161 -0.99 9.69 -8.41
C GLU A 161 -1.74 9.11 -7.20
N LEU A 162 -1.09 9.05 -6.04
CA LEU A 162 -1.72 8.60 -4.81
C LEU A 162 -2.83 9.56 -4.36
N LEU A 163 -2.57 10.86 -4.39
CA LEU A 163 -3.54 11.88 -4.00
C LEU A 163 -4.79 11.85 -4.88
N LYS A 164 -4.64 11.58 -6.18
CA LYS A 164 -5.78 11.42 -7.08
C LYS A 164 -6.69 10.25 -6.69
N ARG A 165 -6.14 9.22 -6.09
CA ARG A 165 -6.85 7.97 -5.75
C ARG A 165 -7.49 7.99 -4.37
N ILE A 166 -6.92 8.69 -3.41
CA ILE A 166 -7.41 8.73 -2.04
C ILE A 166 -8.24 9.99 -1.72
N HIS A 167 -8.29 10.96 -2.62
CA HIS A 167 -9.09 12.19 -2.48
C HIS A 167 -10.53 12.09 -2.99
N ARG A 168 -11.01 10.91 -3.30
CA ARG A 168 -12.41 10.76 -3.68
C ARG A 168 -13.28 10.76 -2.41
N THR A 169 -13.78 11.95 -2.09
CA THR A 169 -14.96 12.09 -1.23
C THR A 169 -16.18 11.65 -1.98
#